data_bd79c737ebb1146b2784229847ef8a2b
#
_entry.id   bd79c737ebb1146b2784229847ef8a2b
#
_cell.length_a   1.000
_cell.length_b   1.000
_cell.length_c   1.000
_cell.angle_alpha   90.00
_cell.angle_beta   90.00
_cell.angle_gamma   90.00
#
_symmetry.space_group_name_H-M   'P 1'
#
loop_
_entity.id
_entity.type
_entity.pdbx_description
1 polymer ?
#
loop_
_entity_poly.entity_id
_entity_poly.type
_entity_poly.pdbx_seq_one_letter_code
_entity_poly.pdbx_strand_id
1 'polypeptide(L)'
;MKRRHMIVGTVIGAFGVVLAVSVTAQQSPGRWDTEKYAKLPQPAEEYTPVQVNDKLYLIGGNAAVLMPGARATHPARVMVYDLANNTWTAKKNTPFFADHMSAATANGKIYVFGGSGAMTQEAPSATLDTAWEYDPAADSWKALAKLNSKRTAGAATEFGGKIYFIGGSADVAGADGRTQNGGLVVGTNEVYDPAANRWESKKPMPTPRNHPAIGVVNGRIYLIGGRITANNIGGYTAANVDVVEEYNPATDSWRAMNRMPSARSGEGWTTYQNKIYVAGGEQHDYHIEGVLRDVEVFDPAANDWYRLPALPTGRHGVNVAAFNGKLFVIGGHTVFAGGGGHALDSPLNEVFEFAGAGRTN
;
A
#
# COMPACT_ATOMS: atom_id res chain seq x y z
N MET A 1 -37.65 -37.78 85.37
CA MET A 1 -37.78 -38.00 83.92
C MET A 1 -37.24 -36.81 83.18
N LYS A 2 -36.01 -36.88 82.67
CA LYS A 2 -35.36 -35.76 81.89
C LYS A 2 -35.33 -36.19 80.40
N ARG A 3 -36.09 -35.52 79.55
CA ARG A 3 -36.03 -35.67 78.10
C ARG A 3 -34.80 -35.00 77.56
N ARG A 4 -33.92 -35.76 76.87
CA ARG A 4 -32.81 -35.21 76.09
C ARG A 4 -33.32 -34.89 74.68
N HIS A 5 -33.15 -33.67 74.21
CA HIS A 5 -33.37 -33.30 72.84
C HIS A 5 -32.06 -33.50 72.06
N MET A 6 -32.17 -34.28 71.01
CA MET A 6 -31.06 -34.52 70.05
C MET A 6 -31.20 -33.51 68.94
N ILE A 7 -30.17 -32.69 68.82
CA ILE A 7 -30.06 -31.72 67.72
C ILE A 7 -29.32 -32.42 66.56
N VAL A 8 -30.03 -32.62 65.45
CA VAL A 8 -29.40 -33.07 64.19
C VAL A 8 -28.91 -31.86 63.44
N GLY A 9 -27.57 -31.66 63.37
CA GLY A 9 -26.96 -30.68 62.61
C GLY A 9 -26.79 -31.14 61.16
N THR A 10 -27.42 -30.44 60.22
CA THR A 10 -27.22 -30.66 58.78
C THR A 10 -25.94 -29.91 58.33
N VAL A 11 -24.93 -30.66 57.90
CA VAL A 11 -23.72 -30.09 57.28
C VAL A 11 -24.03 -29.93 55.80
N ILE A 12 -24.17 -28.66 55.33
CA ILE A 12 -24.24 -28.32 53.92
C ILE A 12 -22.79 -28.19 53.41
N GLY A 13 -22.32 -29.19 52.66
CA GLY A 13 -21.07 -29.16 51.95
C GLY A 13 -21.20 -28.28 50.67
N ALA A 14 -20.54 -27.12 50.65
CA ALA A 14 -20.42 -26.32 49.44
C ALA A 14 -19.39 -26.98 48.51
N PHE A 15 -19.85 -27.58 47.44
CA PHE A 15 -18.97 -27.98 46.31
C PHE A 15 -18.61 -26.70 45.52
N GLY A 16 -17.42 -26.19 45.71
CA GLY A 16 -16.85 -25.16 44.87
C GLY A 16 -16.41 -25.80 43.55
N VAL A 17 -17.11 -25.49 42.46
CA VAL A 17 -16.64 -25.82 41.11
C VAL A 17 -15.52 -24.83 40.75
N VAL A 18 -14.29 -25.28 40.79
CA VAL A 18 -13.15 -24.53 40.26
C VAL A 18 -13.17 -24.69 38.74
N LEU A 19 -13.71 -23.70 38.03
CA LEU A 19 -13.55 -23.57 36.60
C LEU A 19 -12.08 -23.20 36.32
N ALA A 20 -11.27 -24.17 35.92
CA ALA A 20 -9.95 -23.92 35.37
C ALA A 20 -10.13 -23.31 33.97
N VAL A 21 -10.03 -21.98 33.87
CA VAL A 21 -9.91 -21.30 32.60
C VAL A 21 -8.48 -21.57 32.09
N SER A 22 -8.36 -22.53 31.18
CA SER A 22 -7.11 -22.72 30.43
C SER A 22 -6.94 -21.55 29.46
N VAL A 23 -6.18 -20.57 29.85
CA VAL A 23 -5.66 -19.55 28.92
C VAL A 23 -4.63 -20.26 28.05
N THR A 24 -5.07 -20.78 26.91
CA THR A 24 -4.13 -21.15 25.85
C THR A 24 -3.43 -19.87 25.43
N ALA A 25 -2.14 -19.75 25.74
CA ALA A 25 -1.32 -18.68 25.23
C ALA A 25 -1.44 -18.69 23.70
N GLN A 26 -2.08 -17.67 23.14
CA GLN A 26 -2.21 -17.51 21.70
C GLN A 26 -0.79 -17.39 21.17
N GLN A 27 -0.33 -18.36 20.39
CA GLN A 27 1.00 -18.31 19.79
C GLN A 27 1.11 -17.00 19.01
N SER A 28 2.20 -16.26 19.23
CA SER A 28 2.47 -15.06 18.47
C SER A 28 2.42 -15.38 16.97
N PRO A 29 1.72 -14.57 16.15
CA PRO A 29 1.60 -14.82 14.71
C PRO A 29 2.96 -14.73 14.00
N GLY A 30 4.00 -14.24 14.67
CA GLY A 30 5.35 -14.05 14.16
C GLY A 30 6.08 -12.94 14.92
N ARG A 31 7.19 -12.47 14.37
CA ARG A 31 8.02 -11.41 14.95
C ARG A 31 8.64 -10.53 13.87
N TRP A 32 8.93 -9.28 14.24
CA TRP A 32 9.73 -8.37 13.43
C TRP A 32 11.23 -8.64 13.59
N ASP A 33 11.96 -8.58 12.49
CA ASP A 33 13.41 -8.50 12.42
C ASP A 33 13.78 -7.16 11.78
N THR A 34 14.63 -6.37 12.45
CA THR A 34 15.01 -5.01 12.04
C THR A 34 16.45 -4.87 11.61
N GLU A 35 17.26 -5.93 11.76
CA GLU A 35 18.71 -5.85 11.58
C GLU A 35 19.26 -6.77 10.50
N LYS A 36 18.61 -7.91 10.27
CA LYS A 36 19.14 -8.98 9.42
C LYS A 36 19.09 -8.64 7.93
N TYR A 37 18.13 -7.83 7.51
CA TYR A 37 17.84 -7.60 6.11
C TYR A 37 18.51 -6.34 5.56
N ALA A 38 19.05 -6.44 4.33
CA ALA A 38 19.79 -5.37 3.70
C ALA A 38 18.93 -4.11 3.57
N LYS A 39 19.41 -3.01 4.11
CA LYS A 39 18.77 -1.70 4.07
C LYS A 39 18.72 -1.16 2.65
N LEU A 40 17.72 -0.31 2.37
CA LEU A 40 17.58 0.36 1.08
C LEU A 40 18.78 1.29 0.82
N PRO A 41 19.56 1.07 -0.24
CA PRO A 41 20.80 1.83 -0.47
C PRO A 41 20.59 3.31 -0.81
N GLN A 42 19.44 3.62 -1.38
CA GLN A 42 19.08 4.97 -1.78
C GLN A 42 17.69 5.29 -1.21
N PRO A 43 17.61 5.78 0.02
CA PRO A 43 16.32 6.11 0.64
C PRO A 43 15.55 7.15 -0.19
N ALA A 44 14.27 6.96 -0.26
CA ALA A 44 13.28 7.89 -0.79
C ALA A 44 11.89 7.44 -0.37
N GLU A 45 10.95 8.34 -0.43
CA GLU A 45 9.52 8.05 -0.33
C GLU A 45 8.89 7.87 -1.72
N GLU A 46 7.66 7.40 -1.75
CA GLU A 46 6.82 7.33 -2.95
C GLU A 46 7.48 6.60 -4.13
N TYR A 47 8.33 5.63 -3.84
CA TYR A 47 8.67 4.64 -4.85
C TYR A 47 7.42 3.95 -5.36
N THR A 48 7.42 3.61 -6.63
CA THR A 48 6.40 2.71 -7.19
C THR A 48 6.87 1.27 -7.04
N PRO A 49 6.37 0.53 -6.03
CA PRO A 49 6.76 -0.84 -5.78
C PRO A 49 6.03 -1.78 -6.72
N VAL A 50 6.73 -2.80 -7.19
CA VAL A 50 6.11 -3.91 -7.90
C VAL A 50 6.92 -5.19 -7.72
N GLN A 51 6.26 -6.27 -7.36
CA GLN A 51 6.90 -7.57 -7.16
C GLN A 51 6.78 -8.45 -8.40
N VAL A 52 7.90 -9.00 -8.84
CA VAL A 52 7.98 -10.04 -9.89
C VAL A 52 8.67 -11.26 -9.28
N ASN A 53 7.93 -12.30 -9.00
CA ASN A 53 8.42 -13.51 -8.32
C ASN A 53 9.09 -13.18 -6.97
N ASP A 54 10.39 -13.46 -6.85
CA ASP A 54 11.24 -13.21 -5.69
C ASP A 54 11.98 -11.85 -5.76
N LYS A 55 11.60 -10.96 -6.63
CA LYS A 55 12.23 -9.64 -6.82
C LYS A 55 11.22 -8.53 -6.57
N LEU A 56 11.57 -7.58 -5.71
CA LEU A 56 10.83 -6.32 -5.53
C LEU A 56 11.54 -5.21 -6.31
N TYR A 57 10.87 -4.65 -7.27
CA TYR A 57 11.32 -3.48 -8.03
C TYR A 57 10.77 -2.22 -7.38
N LEU A 58 11.65 -1.23 -7.15
CA LEU A 58 11.32 0.11 -6.69
C LEU A 58 11.67 1.08 -7.80
N ILE A 59 10.67 1.79 -8.35
CA ILE A 59 10.81 2.60 -9.55
C ILE A 59 10.55 4.06 -9.23
N GLY A 60 11.42 4.97 -9.68
CA GLY A 60 11.29 6.42 -9.50
C GLY A 60 11.46 6.85 -8.05
N GLY A 61 10.41 7.41 -7.48
CA GLY A 61 10.33 7.91 -6.10
C GLY A 61 10.64 9.39 -5.99
N ASN A 62 10.49 9.91 -4.78
CA ASN A 62 10.76 11.28 -4.41
C ASN A 62 11.89 11.31 -3.39
N ALA A 63 13.04 11.84 -3.76
CA ALA A 63 14.19 11.94 -2.89
C ALA A 63 14.28 13.32 -2.28
N ALA A 64 14.33 13.36 -0.96
CA ALA A 64 14.57 14.57 -0.21
C ALA A 64 15.92 15.18 -0.56
N VAL A 65 15.96 16.50 -0.78
CA VAL A 65 17.21 17.23 -0.86
C VAL A 65 17.46 17.90 0.49
N LEU A 66 18.53 17.47 1.17
CA LEU A 66 18.90 17.94 2.51
C LEU A 66 19.33 19.42 2.59
N MET A 67 19.05 20.22 1.57
CA MET A 67 19.45 21.63 1.51
C MET A 67 18.25 22.56 1.68
N PRO A 68 18.29 23.57 2.55
CA PRO A 68 17.24 24.56 2.67
C PRO A 68 16.94 25.24 1.32
N GLY A 69 15.69 25.22 0.88
CA GLY A 69 15.24 25.82 -0.37
C GLY A 69 15.43 24.99 -1.63
N ALA A 70 16.04 23.81 -1.54
CA ALA A 70 16.06 22.88 -2.67
C ALA A 70 14.71 22.17 -2.82
N ARG A 71 14.31 21.92 -4.07
CA ARG A 71 13.10 21.13 -4.35
C ARG A 71 13.43 19.65 -4.28
N ALA A 72 12.47 18.85 -3.84
CA ALA A 72 12.53 17.40 -3.98
C ALA A 72 12.86 17.01 -5.43
N THR A 73 13.68 16.00 -5.60
CA THR A 73 14.06 15.51 -6.92
C THR A 73 13.34 14.21 -7.21
N HIS A 74 12.91 14.04 -8.46
CA HIS A 74 12.35 12.79 -8.94
C HIS A 74 13.48 12.00 -9.64
N PRO A 75 14.15 11.06 -8.97
CA PRO A 75 15.24 10.34 -9.60
C PRO A 75 14.72 9.35 -10.65
N ALA A 76 15.38 9.31 -11.81
CA ALA A 76 15.13 8.31 -12.84
C ALA A 76 15.86 7.01 -12.47
N ARG A 77 15.38 6.27 -11.49
CA ARG A 77 16.06 5.08 -10.98
C ARG A 77 15.16 3.86 -10.89
N VAL A 78 15.79 2.69 -10.94
CA VAL A 78 15.17 1.41 -10.65
C VAL A 78 16.10 0.62 -9.72
N MET A 79 15.60 0.31 -8.54
CA MET A 79 16.28 -0.54 -7.57
C MET A 79 15.54 -1.88 -7.46
N VAL A 80 16.29 -2.96 -7.39
CA VAL A 80 15.70 -4.30 -7.26
C VAL A 80 16.24 -4.95 -6.00
N TYR A 81 15.33 -5.37 -5.14
CA TYR A 81 15.63 -6.17 -3.98
C TYR A 81 15.33 -7.65 -4.26
N ASP A 82 16.35 -8.47 -4.12
CA ASP A 82 16.22 -9.92 -4.17
C ASP A 82 15.74 -10.44 -2.80
N LEU A 83 14.48 -10.80 -2.71
CA LEU A 83 13.83 -11.26 -1.48
C LEU A 83 14.38 -12.59 -0.98
N ALA A 84 14.94 -13.42 -1.88
CA ALA A 84 15.54 -14.71 -1.54
C ALA A 84 16.97 -14.56 -1.05
N ASN A 85 17.77 -13.72 -1.72
CA ASN A 85 19.20 -13.58 -1.47
C ASN A 85 19.56 -12.38 -0.60
N ASN A 86 18.60 -11.52 -0.23
CA ASN A 86 18.81 -10.34 0.62
C ASN A 86 19.84 -9.35 0.04
N THR A 87 19.74 -9.05 -1.26
CA THR A 87 20.68 -8.18 -1.97
C THR A 87 19.97 -7.15 -2.83
N TRP A 88 20.61 -5.99 -3.00
CA TRP A 88 20.14 -4.91 -3.88
C TRP A 88 20.94 -4.85 -5.17
N THR A 89 20.25 -4.55 -6.27
CA THR A 89 20.85 -4.32 -7.59
C THR A 89 20.18 -3.12 -8.25
N ALA A 90 20.96 -2.22 -8.83
CA ALA A 90 20.45 -1.18 -9.69
C ALA A 90 20.19 -1.73 -11.10
N LYS A 91 19.14 -1.24 -11.73
CA LYS A 91 18.75 -1.55 -13.11
C LYS A 91 18.78 -0.30 -13.98
N LYS A 92 18.50 -0.47 -15.26
CA LYS A 92 18.44 0.65 -16.21
C LYS A 92 17.44 1.70 -15.73
N ASN A 93 17.90 2.94 -15.66
CA ASN A 93 17.08 4.08 -15.28
C ASN A 93 15.82 4.19 -16.12
N THR A 94 14.77 4.77 -15.51
CA THR A 94 13.54 5.12 -16.22
C THR A 94 13.82 6.18 -17.29
N PRO A 95 13.08 6.21 -18.39
CA PRO A 95 13.14 7.28 -19.38
C PRO A 95 12.34 8.54 -18.95
N PHE A 96 12.04 8.68 -17.66
CA PHE A 96 11.27 9.77 -17.06
C PHE A 96 11.72 9.98 -15.60
N PHE A 97 11.32 11.13 -15.03
CA PHE A 97 11.60 11.54 -13.65
C PHE A 97 10.28 11.75 -12.93
N ALA A 98 9.83 10.77 -12.14
CA ALA A 98 8.51 10.82 -11.54
C ALA A 98 8.42 10.00 -10.23
N ASP A 99 7.42 10.36 -9.45
CA ASP A 99 6.89 9.65 -8.28
C ASP A 99 5.38 9.40 -8.41
N HIS A 100 4.76 8.83 -7.41
CA HIS A 100 3.32 8.55 -7.34
C HIS A 100 2.76 7.87 -8.61
N MET A 101 3.60 7.13 -9.30
CA MET A 101 3.17 6.29 -10.42
C MET A 101 2.46 5.05 -9.90
N SER A 102 1.77 4.35 -10.77
CA SER A 102 1.18 3.05 -10.46
C SER A 102 1.82 1.98 -11.33
N ALA A 103 2.08 0.81 -10.75
CA ALA A 103 2.66 -0.29 -11.49
C ALA A 103 1.96 -1.62 -11.23
N ALA A 104 2.00 -2.48 -12.24
CA ALA A 104 1.55 -3.86 -12.14
C ALA A 104 2.41 -4.76 -13.04
N THR A 105 2.34 -6.07 -12.82
CA THR A 105 3.07 -7.05 -13.62
C THR A 105 2.11 -7.92 -14.43
N ALA A 106 2.44 -8.14 -15.69
CA ALA A 106 1.76 -9.12 -16.51
C ALA A 106 2.78 -9.79 -17.45
N ASN A 107 2.68 -11.11 -17.62
CA ASN A 107 3.54 -11.89 -18.51
C ASN A 107 5.05 -11.65 -18.29
N GLY A 108 5.47 -11.52 -17.04
CA GLY A 108 6.87 -11.30 -16.66
C GLY A 108 7.42 -9.90 -16.94
N LYS A 109 6.58 -8.97 -17.37
CA LYS A 109 6.91 -7.57 -17.61
C LYS A 109 6.27 -6.66 -16.57
N ILE A 110 6.85 -5.47 -16.41
CA ILE A 110 6.35 -4.44 -15.50
C ILE A 110 5.75 -3.31 -16.34
N TYR A 111 4.56 -2.89 -15.96
CA TYR A 111 3.82 -1.79 -16.59
C TYR A 111 3.70 -0.64 -15.61
N VAL A 112 4.09 0.57 -16.03
CA VAL A 112 4.12 1.77 -15.18
C VAL A 112 3.28 2.87 -15.82
N PHE A 113 2.41 3.50 -15.03
CA PHE A 113 1.39 4.43 -15.50
C PHE A 113 1.36 5.72 -14.71
N GLY A 114 1.20 6.84 -15.43
CA GLY A 114 0.93 8.16 -14.87
C GLY A 114 2.05 8.66 -13.95
N GLY A 115 1.65 9.27 -12.84
CA GLY A 115 2.55 9.82 -11.82
C GLY A 115 2.63 11.35 -11.86
N SER A 116 3.44 11.89 -10.96
CA SER A 116 3.80 13.31 -10.88
C SER A 116 5.28 13.46 -11.22
N GLY A 117 5.61 14.27 -12.22
CA GLY A 117 7.01 14.41 -12.66
C GLY A 117 7.16 15.01 -14.03
N ALA A 118 8.27 14.66 -14.70
CA ALA A 118 8.63 15.20 -16.00
C ALA A 118 9.38 14.20 -16.88
N MET A 119 9.44 14.46 -18.17
CA MET A 119 10.19 13.62 -19.12
C MET A 119 11.69 13.96 -19.15
N THR A 120 12.08 15.12 -18.65
CA THR A 120 13.49 15.54 -18.48
C THR A 120 13.64 16.17 -17.09
N GLN A 121 14.87 16.17 -16.57
CA GLN A 121 15.15 16.69 -15.23
C GLN A 121 14.91 18.20 -15.10
N GLU A 122 15.05 18.93 -16.21
CA GLU A 122 14.90 20.39 -16.25
C GLU A 122 13.45 20.83 -16.43
N ALA A 123 12.58 19.94 -16.90
CA ALA A 123 11.17 20.28 -17.12
C ALA A 123 10.42 20.40 -15.79
N PRO A 124 9.43 21.30 -15.72
CA PRO A 124 8.59 21.40 -14.54
C PRO A 124 7.79 20.11 -14.33
N SER A 125 7.63 19.73 -13.06
CA SER A 125 6.78 18.59 -12.71
C SER A 125 5.32 18.85 -13.09
N ALA A 126 4.67 17.83 -13.62
CA ALA A 126 3.27 17.83 -14.01
C ALA A 126 2.65 16.44 -13.76
N THR A 127 1.32 16.38 -13.75
CA THR A 127 0.63 15.09 -13.79
C THR A 127 0.82 14.46 -15.18
N LEU A 128 1.21 13.19 -15.20
CA LEU A 128 1.58 12.49 -16.44
C LEU A 128 0.44 11.62 -16.99
N ASP A 129 0.44 11.50 -18.33
CA ASP A 129 -0.41 10.54 -19.08
C ASP A 129 0.41 9.37 -19.64
N THR A 130 1.65 9.22 -19.23
CA THR A 130 2.58 8.25 -19.78
C THR A 130 2.28 6.83 -19.34
N ALA A 131 2.55 5.88 -20.23
CA ALA A 131 2.52 4.46 -19.94
C ALA A 131 3.80 3.80 -20.51
N TRP A 132 4.41 2.94 -19.71
CA TRP A 132 5.68 2.32 -20.02
C TRP A 132 5.65 0.83 -19.70
N GLU A 133 6.32 0.03 -20.53
CA GLU A 133 6.66 -1.36 -20.26
C GLU A 133 8.15 -1.45 -19.94
N TYR A 134 8.51 -2.10 -18.84
CA TYR A 134 9.86 -2.52 -18.54
C TYR A 134 9.98 -4.03 -18.68
N ASP A 135 10.99 -4.47 -19.42
CA ASP A 135 11.35 -5.88 -19.55
C ASP A 135 12.51 -6.19 -18.61
N PRO A 136 12.27 -6.91 -17.48
CA PRO A 136 13.32 -7.26 -16.54
C PRO A 136 14.44 -8.13 -17.11
N ALA A 137 14.14 -8.94 -18.12
CA ALA A 137 15.12 -9.85 -18.75
C ALA A 137 16.04 -9.10 -19.71
N ALA A 138 15.49 -8.15 -20.47
CA ALA A 138 16.23 -7.32 -21.42
C ALA A 138 16.80 -6.05 -20.79
N ASP A 139 16.44 -5.72 -19.54
CA ASP A 139 16.75 -4.46 -18.87
C ASP A 139 16.44 -3.24 -19.75
N SER A 140 15.22 -3.18 -20.29
CA SER A 140 14.85 -2.19 -21.30
C SER A 140 13.44 -1.66 -21.13
N TRP A 141 13.24 -0.38 -21.52
CA TRP A 141 11.98 0.34 -21.47
C TRP A 141 11.38 0.52 -22.86
N LYS A 142 10.04 0.43 -22.93
CA LYS A 142 9.24 0.67 -24.15
C LYS A 142 8.06 1.55 -23.81
N ALA A 143 7.86 2.64 -24.59
CA ALA A 143 6.66 3.46 -24.47
C ALA A 143 5.42 2.73 -25.00
N LEU A 144 4.30 2.95 -24.33
CA LEU A 144 3.00 2.36 -24.65
C LEU A 144 1.98 3.43 -25.01
N ALA A 145 0.76 3.01 -25.38
CA ALA A 145 -0.36 3.91 -25.56
C ALA A 145 -0.64 4.68 -24.26
N LYS A 146 -0.68 6.00 -24.37
CA LYS A 146 -0.92 6.91 -23.26
C LYS A 146 -2.27 6.65 -22.58
N LEU A 147 -2.36 7.02 -21.31
CA LEU A 147 -3.62 7.09 -20.56
C LEU A 147 -4.62 8.00 -21.29
N ASN A 148 -5.91 7.72 -21.16
CA ASN A 148 -6.96 8.61 -21.67
C ASN A 148 -7.02 9.94 -20.90
N SER A 149 -6.52 9.96 -19.64
CA SER A 149 -6.39 11.17 -18.84
C SER A 149 -5.15 11.13 -17.97
N LYS A 150 -4.52 12.28 -17.74
CA LYS A 150 -3.40 12.43 -16.79
C LYS A 150 -3.85 12.06 -15.39
N ARG A 151 -3.08 11.22 -14.70
CA ARG A 151 -3.38 10.79 -13.33
C ARG A 151 -2.13 10.45 -12.55
N THR A 152 -2.19 10.73 -11.24
CA THR A 152 -1.16 10.41 -10.26
C THR A 152 -1.77 9.72 -9.05
N ALA A 153 -0.97 8.95 -8.30
CA ALA A 153 -1.35 8.32 -7.05
C ALA A 153 -2.63 7.43 -7.12
N GLY A 154 -2.87 6.80 -8.26
CA GLY A 154 -3.87 5.73 -8.38
C GLY A 154 -3.30 4.38 -7.96
N ALA A 155 -4.06 3.32 -8.17
CA ALA A 155 -3.62 1.96 -7.91
C ALA A 155 -3.73 1.10 -9.16
N ALA A 156 -2.72 0.26 -9.42
CA ALA A 156 -2.73 -0.64 -10.57
C ALA A 156 -2.55 -2.11 -10.14
N THR A 157 -3.25 -3.00 -10.84
CA THR A 157 -3.12 -4.44 -10.63
C THR A 157 -3.42 -5.22 -11.91
N GLU A 158 -2.86 -6.40 -12.02
CA GLU A 158 -3.16 -7.33 -13.10
C GLU A 158 -4.36 -8.20 -12.76
N PHE A 159 -5.22 -8.44 -13.73
CA PHE A 159 -6.24 -9.48 -13.69
C PHE A 159 -6.58 -9.97 -15.10
N GLY A 160 -6.47 -11.28 -15.33
CA GLY A 160 -6.84 -11.91 -16.60
C GLY A 160 -5.97 -11.49 -17.79
N GLY A 161 -4.70 -11.24 -17.59
CA GLY A 161 -3.74 -10.79 -18.60
C GLY A 161 -3.86 -9.31 -18.97
N LYS A 162 -4.73 -8.56 -18.29
CA LYS A 162 -4.95 -7.12 -18.46
C LYS A 162 -4.60 -6.37 -17.19
N ILE A 163 -4.35 -5.06 -17.30
CA ILE A 163 -3.97 -4.24 -16.15
C ILE A 163 -5.03 -3.19 -15.91
N TYR A 164 -5.57 -3.19 -14.71
CA TYR A 164 -6.53 -2.21 -14.22
C TYR A 164 -5.78 -1.08 -13.54
N PHE A 165 -6.09 0.16 -13.92
CA PHE A 165 -5.59 1.37 -13.27
C PHE A 165 -6.79 2.18 -12.75
N ILE A 166 -6.90 2.28 -11.43
CA ILE A 166 -8.11 2.71 -10.74
C ILE A 166 -7.82 3.88 -9.80
N GLY A 167 -8.70 4.88 -9.81
CA GLY A 167 -8.63 6.04 -8.92
C GLY A 167 -7.46 6.98 -9.25
N GLY A 168 -6.96 7.63 -8.20
CA GLY A 168 -5.90 8.62 -8.28
C GLY A 168 -6.42 10.05 -8.31
N SER A 169 -5.52 10.97 -8.67
CA SER A 169 -5.82 12.38 -8.84
C SER A 169 -5.55 12.85 -10.27
N ALA A 170 -6.44 13.68 -10.78
CA ALA A 170 -6.34 14.34 -12.09
C ALA A 170 -6.07 15.84 -11.92
N ASP A 171 -5.68 16.50 -13.00
CA ASP A 171 -5.51 17.93 -13.05
C ASP A 171 -6.88 18.63 -13.00
N VAL A 172 -6.92 19.80 -12.37
CA VAL A 172 -8.08 20.68 -12.38
C VAL A 172 -7.68 22.10 -12.75
N ALA A 173 -8.51 22.77 -13.53
CA ALA A 173 -8.34 24.19 -13.83
C ALA A 173 -8.75 25.02 -12.60
N GLY A 174 -7.81 25.80 -12.07
CA GLY A 174 -8.10 26.76 -11.00
C GLY A 174 -8.89 27.95 -11.51
N ALA A 175 -9.59 28.66 -10.63
CA ALA A 175 -10.35 29.86 -10.95
C ALA A 175 -9.48 31.00 -11.49
N ASP A 176 -8.17 30.97 -11.23
CA ASP A 176 -7.16 31.90 -11.73
C ASP A 176 -6.59 31.52 -13.12
N GLY A 177 -7.16 30.49 -13.75
CA GLY A 177 -6.72 29.95 -15.04
C GLY A 177 -5.45 29.09 -14.98
N ARG A 178 -4.90 28.83 -13.78
CA ARG A 178 -3.77 27.93 -13.61
C ARG A 178 -4.24 26.51 -13.48
N THR A 179 -3.47 25.56 -14.00
CA THR A 179 -3.71 24.14 -13.77
C THR A 179 -3.16 23.74 -12.41
N GLN A 180 -3.99 23.16 -11.58
CA GLN A 180 -3.59 22.53 -10.34
C GLN A 180 -3.36 21.04 -10.63
N ASN A 181 -2.08 20.65 -10.62
CA ASN A 181 -1.68 19.27 -10.90
C ASN A 181 -2.15 18.34 -9.78
N GLY A 182 -2.79 17.21 -10.17
CA GLY A 182 -3.26 16.23 -9.22
C GLY A 182 -4.32 16.72 -8.23
N GLY A 183 -4.98 17.83 -8.56
CA GLY A 183 -5.86 18.53 -7.66
C GLY A 183 -7.24 17.90 -7.43
N LEU A 184 -7.70 16.99 -8.26
CA LEU A 184 -9.04 16.38 -8.19
C LEU A 184 -8.94 14.86 -8.05
N VAL A 185 -9.42 14.28 -6.95
CA VAL A 185 -9.56 12.82 -6.85
C VAL A 185 -10.63 12.31 -7.80
N VAL A 186 -10.33 11.21 -8.46
CA VAL A 186 -11.21 10.62 -9.47
C VAL A 186 -11.51 9.15 -9.17
N GLY A 187 -12.69 8.70 -9.59
CA GLY A 187 -13.08 7.29 -9.53
C GLY A 187 -12.75 6.52 -10.81
N THR A 188 -12.00 7.10 -11.73
CA THR A 188 -11.72 6.51 -13.05
C THR A 188 -11.17 5.10 -12.93
N ASN A 189 -11.78 4.16 -13.66
CA ASN A 189 -11.36 2.77 -13.75
C ASN A 189 -11.10 2.48 -15.23
N GLU A 190 -9.85 2.22 -15.58
CA GLU A 190 -9.43 1.91 -16.95
C GLU A 190 -8.65 0.62 -16.96
N VAL A 191 -8.85 -0.18 -18.00
CA VAL A 191 -8.14 -1.42 -18.21
C VAL A 191 -7.26 -1.30 -19.45
N TYR A 192 -5.98 -1.58 -19.29
CA TYR A 192 -5.00 -1.67 -20.35
C TYR A 192 -4.89 -3.11 -20.84
N ASP A 193 -4.99 -3.30 -22.17
CA ASP A 193 -4.74 -4.56 -22.84
C ASP A 193 -3.33 -4.56 -23.45
N PRO A 194 -2.37 -5.30 -22.85
CA PRO A 194 -1.00 -5.31 -23.36
C PRO A 194 -0.85 -5.87 -24.78
N ALA A 195 -1.71 -6.81 -25.18
CA ALA A 195 -1.66 -7.41 -26.49
C ALA A 195 -2.14 -6.43 -27.59
N ALA A 196 -3.15 -5.63 -27.26
CA ALA A 196 -3.73 -4.66 -28.19
C ALA A 196 -3.10 -3.27 -28.06
N ASN A 197 -2.28 -3.01 -27.02
CA ASN A 197 -1.72 -1.71 -26.69
C ASN A 197 -2.78 -0.60 -26.64
N ARG A 198 -3.89 -0.84 -25.92
CA ARG A 198 -5.02 0.09 -25.84
C ARG A 198 -5.69 0.06 -24.49
N TRP A 199 -6.38 1.17 -24.17
CA TRP A 199 -7.17 1.37 -22.97
C TRP A 199 -8.67 1.21 -23.24
N GLU A 200 -9.38 0.69 -22.25
CA GLU A 200 -10.84 0.60 -22.22
C GLU A 200 -11.33 1.12 -20.86
N SER A 201 -12.37 1.98 -20.87
CA SER A 201 -13.00 2.47 -19.64
C SER A 201 -13.94 1.42 -19.07
N LYS A 202 -13.95 1.31 -17.74
CA LYS A 202 -14.82 0.46 -16.94
C LYS A 202 -15.64 1.31 -15.96
N LYS A 203 -16.58 0.68 -15.28
CA LYS A 203 -17.42 1.36 -14.29
C LYS A 203 -16.54 2.00 -13.22
N PRO A 204 -16.65 3.31 -13.00
CA PRO A 204 -15.80 4.03 -12.08
C PRO A 204 -16.00 3.55 -10.62
N MET A 205 -14.93 3.69 -9.82
CA MET A 205 -14.94 3.43 -8.38
C MET A 205 -15.97 4.36 -7.69
N PRO A 206 -16.86 3.82 -6.83
CA PRO A 206 -17.94 4.62 -6.22
C PRO A 206 -17.44 5.73 -5.31
N THR A 207 -16.33 5.50 -4.59
CA THR A 207 -15.70 6.51 -3.72
C THR A 207 -14.39 6.99 -4.36
N PRO A 208 -14.40 8.11 -5.13
CA PRO A 208 -13.19 8.66 -5.74
C PRO A 208 -12.12 8.95 -4.69
N ARG A 209 -10.90 8.45 -4.90
CA ARG A 209 -9.78 8.66 -3.97
C ARG A 209 -8.43 8.36 -4.60
N ASN A 210 -7.39 8.92 -4.01
CA ASN A 210 -5.99 8.64 -4.33
C ASN A 210 -5.31 7.84 -3.21
N HIS A 211 -4.13 7.31 -3.48
CA HIS A 211 -3.31 6.50 -2.57
C HIS A 211 -4.04 5.30 -1.94
N PRO A 212 -4.98 4.61 -2.61
CA PRO A 212 -5.56 3.40 -2.04
C PRO A 212 -4.60 2.23 -2.20
N ALA A 213 -4.61 1.30 -1.26
CA ALA A 213 -4.06 -0.04 -1.47
C ALA A 213 -4.93 -0.82 -2.45
N ILE A 214 -4.32 -1.76 -3.19
CA ILE A 214 -5.02 -2.62 -4.15
C ILE A 214 -4.57 -4.07 -4.01
N GLY A 215 -5.50 -5.00 -4.17
CA GLY A 215 -5.18 -6.43 -4.17
C GLY A 215 -6.16 -7.24 -5.00
N VAL A 216 -5.69 -8.39 -5.48
CA VAL A 216 -6.53 -9.35 -6.23
C VAL A 216 -6.63 -10.64 -5.44
N VAL A 217 -7.85 -11.05 -5.11
CA VAL A 217 -8.14 -12.30 -4.42
C VAL A 217 -9.37 -12.95 -5.03
N ASN A 218 -9.28 -14.23 -5.39
CA ASN A 218 -10.40 -15.02 -5.91
C ASN A 218 -11.15 -14.35 -7.08
N GLY A 219 -10.42 -13.73 -8.01
CA GLY A 219 -11.01 -13.10 -9.19
C GLY A 219 -11.74 -11.79 -8.92
N ARG A 220 -11.44 -11.14 -7.81
CA ARG A 220 -11.96 -9.82 -7.43
C ARG A 220 -10.80 -8.87 -7.15
N ILE A 221 -11.01 -7.60 -7.49
CA ILE A 221 -10.07 -6.51 -7.22
C ILE A 221 -10.60 -5.71 -6.04
N TYR A 222 -9.78 -5.48 -5.03
CA TYR A 222 -10.13 -4.74 -3.82
C TYR A 222 -9.35 -3.44 -3.76
N LEU A 223 -10.04 -2.31 -3.54
CA LEU A 223 -9.47 -0.99 -3.25
C LEU A 223 -9.70 -0.69 -1.77
N ILE A 224 -8.63 -0.37 -1.04
CA ILE A 224 -8.64 -0.25 0.41
C ILE A 224 -8.04 1.09 0.82
N GLY A 225 -8.68 1.81 1.74
CA GLY A 225 -8.15 3.06 2.29
C GLY A 225 -7.99 4.17 1.25
N GLY A 226 -6.94 4.94 1.38
CA GLY A 226 -6.67 6.12 0.56
C GLY A 226 -7.23 7.39 1.16
N ARG A 227 -7.22 8.48 0.37
CA ARG A 227 -7.72 9.80 0.81
C ARG A 227 -8.57 10.50 -0.23
N ILE A 228 -9.49 11.30 0.26
CA ILE A 228 -10.28 12.26 -0.51
C ILE A 228 -9.62 13.63 -0.30
N THR A 229 -9.34 14.35 -1.37
CA THR A 229 -8.86 15.74 -1.30
C THR A 229 -10.02 16.66 -1.66
N ALA A 230 -10.36 17.59 -0.76
CA ALA A 230 -11.28 18.67 -1.08
C ALA A 230 -10.47 19.88 -1.57
N ASN A 231 -10.53 20.13 -2.85
CA ASN A 231 -9.61 20.98 -3.57
C ASN A 231 -9.96 22.45 -3.62
N ASN A 232 -10.67 23.02 -2.70
CA ASN A 232 -11.19 24.37 -2.94
C ASN A 232 -11.04 25.40 -1.82
N ILE A 233 -10.29 25.14 -0.78
CA ILE A 233 -10.23 26.12 0.31
C ILE A 233 -8.79 26.35 0.75
N GLY A 234 -7.89 26.72 -0.18
CA GLY A 234 -6.61 27.35 0.17
C GLY A 234 -5.71 26.66 1.19
N GLY A 235 -5.93 25.39 1.46
CA GLY A 235 -5.19 24.57 2.41
C GLY A 235 -5.25 23.09 2.01
N TYR A 236 -4.27 22.36 2.45
CA TYR A 236 -4.20 20.91 2.31
C TYR A 236 -5.32 20.29 3.16
N THR A 237 -6.49 20.11 2.62
CA THR A 237 -7.57 19.36 3.28
C THR A 237 -7.67 18.00 2.61
N ALA A 238 -6.95 17.03 3.14
CA ALA A 238 -7.13 15.63 2.83
C ALA A 238 -7.93 14.98 3.97
N ALA A 239 -8.84 14.09 3.64
CA ALA A 239 -9.50 13.23 4.60
C ALA A 239 -9.17 11.77 4.24
N ASN A 240 -8.49 11.08 5.13
CA ASN A 240 -8.25 9.67 4.99
C ASN A 240 -9.55 8.89 5.14
N VAL A 241 -9.70 7.83 4.38
CA VAL A 241 -10.87 6.97 4.41
C VAL A 241 -10.52 5.54 4.79
N ASP A 242 -11.46 4.86 5.42
CA ASP A 242 -11.41 3.45 5.78
C ASP A 242 -12.17 2.55 4.80
N VAL A 243 -12.59 3.12 3.68
CA VAL A 243 -13.46 2.47 2.69
C VAL A 243 -12.76 1.30 2.03
N VAL A 244 -13.48 0.18 1.93
CA VAL A 244 -13.09 -1.00 1.15
C VAL A 244 -14.14 -1.27 0.10
N GLU A 245 -13.74 -1.32 -1.16
CA GLU A 245 -14.63 -1.60 -2.29
C GLU A 245 -14.07 -2.75 -3.13
N GLU A 246 -14.94 -3.71 -3.41
CA GLU A 246 -14.68 -4.85 -4.29
C GLU A 246 -15.19 -4.55 -5.68
N TYR A 247 -14.33 -4.70 -6.68
CA TYR A 247 -14.70 -4.69 -8.08
C TYR A 247 -14.75 -6.11 -8.66
N ASN A 248 -15.83 -6.40 -9.37
CA ASN A 248 -15.98 -7.63 -10.12
C ASN A 248 -15.74 -7.38 -11.61
N PRO A 249 -14.57 -7.77 -12.18
CA PRO A 249 -14.27 -7.55 -13.59
C PRO A 249 -15.20 -8.26 -14.55
N ALA A 250 -15.78 -9.39 -14.14
CA ALA A 250 -16.67 -10.19 -15.02
C ALA A 250 -18.04 -9.53 -15.23
N THR A 251 -18.52 -8.74 -14.27
CA THR A 251 -19.84 -8.07 -14.33
C THR A 251 -19.74 -6.56 -14.39
N ASP A 252 -18.52 -5.99 -14.41
CA ASP A 252 -18.24 -4.56 -14.35
C ASP A 252 -19.04 -3.87 -13.24
N SER A 253 -18.92 -4.38 -11.99
CA SER A 253 -19.71 -3.91 -10.87
C SER A 253 -18.93 -3.80 -9.58
N TRP A 254 -19.34 -2.87 -8.71
CA TRP A 254 -18.73 -2.58 -7.42
C TRP A 254 -19.65 -3.01 -6.27
N ARG A 255 -19.02 -3.36 -5.15
CA ARG A 255 -19.68 -3.67 -3.89
C ARG A 255 -18.85 -3.15 -2.71
N ALA A 256 -19.50 -2.59 -1.69
CA ALA A 256 -18.84 -2.22 -0.43
C ALA A 256 -18.52 -3.46 0.40
N MET A 257 -17.40 -3.42 1.09
CA MET A 257 -16.92 -4.44 2.02
C MET A 257 -16.79 -3.85 3.43
N ASN A 258 -16.48 -4.69 4.43
CA ASN A 258 -16.20 -4.22 5.77
C ASN A 258 -15.01 -3.25 5.78
N ARG A 259 -15.20 -2.12 6.43
CA ARG A 259 -14.23 -1.03 6.49
C ARG A 259 -12.92 -1.44 7.17
N MET A 260 -11.82 -0.85 6.74
CA MET A 260 -10.53 -0.99 7.42
C MET A 260 -10.60 -0.40 8.83
N PRO A 261 -9.98 -1.03 9.85
CA PRO A 261 -10.05 -0.51 11.22
C PRO A 261 -9.43 0.87 11.42
N SER A 262 -8.43 1.24 10.61
CA SER A 262 -7.73 2.53 10.70
C SER A 262 -7.73 3.26 9.35
N ALA A 263 -8.49 4.36 9.24
CA ALA A 263 -8.46 5.20 8.03
C ALA A 263 -7.05 5.73 7.76
N ARG A 264 -6.54 5.53 6.55
CA ARG A 264 -5.17 5.94 6.18
C ARG A 264 -4.97 6.07 4.69
N SER A 265 -3.87 6.71 4.29
CA SER A 265 -3.35 6.77 2.92
C SER A 265 -1.83 6.61 2.91
N GLY A 266 -1.23 6.45 1.73
CA GLY A 266 0.21 6.27 1.62
C GLY A 266 0.74 5.02 2.33
N GLU A 267 -0.13 4.07 2.59
CA GLU A 267 0.20 2.75 3.10
C GLU A 267 0.88 1.89 2.02
N GLY A 268 1.72 0.97 2.48
CA GLY A 268 2.20 -0.10 1.62
C GLY A 268 1.27 -1.32 1.69
N TRP A 269 1.21 -2.08 0.61
CA TRP A 269 0.35 -3.26 0.55
C TRP A 269 0.95 -4.41 -0.24
N THR A 270 0.45 -5.61 0.02
CA THR A 270 0.71 -6.79 -0.79
C THR A 270 -0.40 -7.82 -0.63
N THR A 271 -0.60 -8.63 -1.66
CA THR A 271 -1.48 -9.81 -1.57
C THR A 271 -0.64 -11.06 -1.32
N TYR A 272 -0.94 -11.78 -0.26
CA TYR A 272 -0.25 -13.01 0.09
C TYR A 272 -1.20 -14.02 0.71
N GLN A 273 -1.16 -15.29 0.29
CA GLN A 273 -2.02 -16.37 0.79
C GLN A 273 -3.52 -16.00 0.82
N ASN A 274 -4.03 -15.44 -0.27
CA ASN A 274 -5.42 -14.98 -0.43
C ASN A 274 -5.88 -13.93 0.58
N LYS A 275 -4.97 -13.15 1.15
CA LYS A 275 -5.24 -12.03 2.04
C LYS A 275 -4.50 -10.79 1.56
N ILE A 276 -5.02 -9.62 1.93
CA ILE A 276 -4.39 -8.34 1.59
C ILE A 276 -3.82 -7.73 2.87
N TYR A 277 -2.52 -7.53 2.88
CA TYR A 277 -1.76 -6.94 3.97
C TYR A 277 -1.57 -5.46 3.70
N VAL A 278 -1.90 -4.64 4.67
CA VAL A 278 -1.76 -3.17 4.62
C VAL A 278 -0.90 -2.74 5.80
N ALA A 279 0.22 -2.07 5.53
CA ALA A 279 1.21 -1.74 6.54
C ALA A 279 1.59 -0.25 6.51
N GLY A 280 1.72 0.37 7.68
CA GLY A 280 2.08 1.77 7.82
C GLY A 280 1.03 2.72 7.23
N GLY A 281 1.50 3.76 6.56
CA GLY A 281 0.67 4.83 6.04
C GLY A 281 0.68 6.06 6.93
N GLU A 282 -0.07 7.06 6.53
CA GLU A 282 -0.24 8.31 7.26
C GLU A 282 -1.70 8.56 7.62
N GLN A 283 -1.91 9.20 8.74
CA GLN A 283 -3.16 9.85 9.08
C GLN A 283 -2.98 11.34 8.83
N HIS A 284 -3.82 11.85 7.96
CA HIS A 284 -3.79 13.23 7.54
C HIS A 284 -5.22 13.75 7.55
N ASP A 285 -5.64 14.29 8.68
CA ASP A 285 -6.90 14.96 8.84
C ASP A 285 -6.69 16.33 9.51
N TYR A 286 -7.76 17.09 9.64
CA TYR A 286 -7.71 18.46 10.17
C TYR A 286 -7.18 18.57 11.62
N HIS A 287 -7.10 17.47 12.35
CA HIS A 287 -6.75 17.46 13.79
C HIS A 287 -5.61 16.52 14.13
N ILE A 288 -5.35 15.50 13.31
CA ILE A 288 -4.35 14.49 13.61
C ILE A 288 -3.47 14.30 12.37
N GLU A 289 -2.20 14.55 12.57
CA GLU A 289 -1.17 14.32 11.54
C GLU A 289 -0.11 13.39 12.11
N GLY A 290 0.17 12.30 11.40
CA GLY A 290 1.17 11.34 11.86
C GLY A 290 1.32 10.15 10.93
N VAL A 291 2.34 9.37 11.18
CA VAL A 291 2.57 8.09 10.50
C VAL A 291 2.10 6.94 11.37
N LEU A 292 1.56 5.92 10.73
CA LEU A 292 0.99 4.75 11.39
C LEU A 292 2.02 3.61 11.50
N ARG A 293 1.83 2.79 12.53
CA ARG A 293 2.57 1.55 12.76
C ARG A 293 1.70 0.31 12.53
N ASP A 294 0.42 0.51 12.27
CA ASP A 294 -0.53 -0.59 12.16
C ASP A 294 -0.22 -1.46 10.93
N VAL A 295 -0.32 -2.76 11.14
CA VAL A 295 -0.31 -3.78 10.08
C VAL A 295 -1.63 -4.52 10.17
N GLU A 296 -2.51 -4.24 9.22
CA GLU A 296 -3.87 -4.76 9.16
C GLU A 296 -4.01 -5.70 7.98
N VAL A 297 -4.72 -6.78 8.18
CA VAL A 297 -4.88 -7.83 7.18
C VAL A 297 -6.36 -8.03 6.89
N PHE A 298 -6.72 -7.81 5.64
CA PHE A 298 -8.05 -8.09 5.13
C PHE A 298 -8.15 -9.53 4.66
N ASP A 299 -9.14 -10.24 5.16
CA ASP A 299 -9.55 -11.55 4.67
C ASP A 299 -10.81 -11.42 3.82
N PRO A 300 -10.70 -11.38 2.49
CA PRO A 300 -11.86 -11.22 1.61
C PRO A 300 -12.89 -12.34 1.74
N ALA A 301 -12.47 -13.56 2.10
CA ALA A 301 -13.38 -14.69 2.24
C ALA A 301 -14.28 -14.55 3.47
N ALA A 302 -13.75 -14.02 4.57
CA ALA A 302 -14.50 -13.71 5.77
C ALA A 302 -15.17 -12.32 5.72
N ASN A 303 -14.75 -11.46 4.79
CA ASN A 303 -15.04 -10.02 4.78
C ASN A 303 -14.72 -9.38 6.13
N ASP A 304 -13.55 -9.68 6.68
CA ASP A 304 -13.17 -9.25 8.03
C ASP A 304 -11.68 -8.91 8.12
N TRP A 305 -11.30 -8.26 9.22
CA TRP A 305 -9.98 -7.75 9.48
C TRP A 305 -9.36 -8.35 10.74
N TYR A 306 -8.04 -8.53 10.70
CA TYR A 306 -7.26 -8.76 11.92
C TYR A 306 -5.94 -7.98 11.87
N ARG A 307 -5.26 -7.87 13.00
CA ARG A 307 -3.98 -7.13 13.13
C ARG A 307 -2.82 -8.08 13.35
N LEU A 308 -1.71 -7.75 12.73
CA LEU A 308 -0.38 -8.27 13.10
C LEU A 308 0.27 -7.34 14.15
N PRO A 309 1.35 -7.78 14.81
CA PRO A 309 2.19 -6.88 15.59
C PRO A 309 2.57 -5.64 14.80
N ALA A 310 2.45 -4.48 15.43
CA ALA A 310 2.73 -3.20 14.80
C ALA A 310 4.17 -3.10 14.27
N LEU A 311 4.37 -2.31 13.21
CA LEU A 311 5.70 -1.97 12.71
C LEU A 311 6.58 -1.42 13.85
N PRO A 312 7.85 -1.81 13.92
CA PRO A 312 8.78 -1.20 14.86
C PRO A 312 8.90 0.32 14.64
N THR A 313 8.92 0.76 13.38
CA THR A 313 9.00 2.17 12.99
C THR A 313 7.81 2.58 12.12
N GLY A 314 7.03 3.57 12.58
CA GLY A 314 5.93 4.13 11.79
C GLY A 314 6.44 4.88 10.55
N ARG A 315 5.81 4.62 9.41
CA ARG A 315 6.23 5.21 8.11
C ARG A 315 5.07 5.23 7.13
N HIS A 316 5.05 6.24 6.23
CA HIS A 316 4.20 6.24 5.04
C HIS A 316 5.05 6.14 3.76
N GLY A 317 4.42 6.00 2.60
CA GLY A 317 5.11 5.79 1.33
C GLY A 317 6.02 4.56 1.34
N VAL A 318 5.66 3.53 2.12
CA VAL A 318 6.43 2.32 2.30
C VAL A 318 6.17 1.31 1.18
N ASN A 319 7.18 0.51 0.90
CA ASN A 319 7.11 -0.54 -0.10
C ASN A 319 6.94 -1.90 0.58
N VAL A 320 5.89 -2.64 0.22
CA VAL A 320 5.58 -3.92 0.85
C VAL A 320 5.65 -5.05 -0.15
N ALA A 321 6.31 -6.13 0.25
CA ALA A 321 6.35 -7.38 -0.50
C ALA A 321 6.17 -8.57 0.44
N ALA A 322 5.68 -9.68 -0.08
CA ALA A 322 5.61 -10.93 0.67
C ALA A 322 6.30 -12.06 -0.09
N PHE A 323 7.14 -12.79 0.62
CA PHE A 323 7.86 -13.90 0.02
C PHE A 323 8.24 -14.94 1.10
N ASN A 324 7.99 -16.21 0.82
CA ASN A 324 8.43 -17.35 1.61
C ASN A 324 8.20 -17.20 3.13
N GLY A 325 6.94 -16.90 3.51
CA GLY A 325 6.54 -16.76 4.92
C GLY A 325 7.07 -15.49 5.60
N LYS A 326 7.37 -14.45 4.83
CA LYS A 326 7.85 -13.16 5.34
C LYS A 326 7.11 -12.02 4.68
N LEU A 327 6.90 -10.94 5.45
CA LEU A 327 6.38 -9.66 4.97
C LEU A 327 7.50 -8.63 5.12
N PHE A 328 7.94 -8.07 4.02
CA PHE A 328 8.99 -7.04 3.94
C PHE A 328 8.34 -5.67 3.87
N VAL A 329 8.79 -4.74 4.73
CA VAL A 329 8.35 -3.34 4.73
C VAL A 329 9.57 -2.45 4.60
N ILE A 330 9.74 -1.84 3.44
CA ILE A 330 11.00 -1.23 3.00
C ILE A 330 10.84 0.24 2.70
N GLY A 331 11.78 1.05 3.16
CA GLY A 331 11.84 2.48 2.84
C GLY A 331 10.71 3.27 3.48
N GLY A 332 10.22 4.26 2.75
CA GLY A 332 9.18 5.17 3.19
C GLY A 332 9.73 6.35 4.02
N HIS A 333 8.83 7.13 4.58
CA HIS A 333 9.12 8.37 5.28
C HIS A 333 8.61 8.32 6.72
N THR A 334 9.39 8.79 7.69
CA THR A 334 9.07 8.68 9.13
C THR A 334 8.26 9.83 9.69
N VAL A 335 7.91 10.81 8.87
CA VAL A 335 6.96 11.89 9.17
C VAL A 335 5.86 11.91 8.13
N PHE A 336 4.71 12.57 8.43
CA PHE A 336 3.58 12.66 7.49
C PHE A 336 3.87 13.64 6.33
N ALA A 337 3.18 13.47 5.21
CA ALA A 337 3.28 14.37 4.06
C ALA A 337 2.70 15.75 4.41
N GLY A 338 3.51 16.79 4.42
CA GLY A 338 3.12 18.13 4.84
C GLY A 338 3.83 18.63 6.10
N GLY A 339 4.51 17.76 6.83
CA GLY A 339 5.28 18.09 8.04
C GLY A 339 6.54 18.91 7.81
N GLY A 340 6.75 19.47 6.63
CA GLY A 340 7.80 20.46 6.33
C GLY A 340 9.25 19.97 6.44
N GLY A 341 9.46 18.67 6.61
CA GLY A 341 10.79 18.09 6.78
C GLY A 341 11.03 16.86 5.92
N HIS A 342 11.42 17.05 4.67
CA HIS A 342 11.84 15.94 3.78
C HIS A 342 13.15 15.24 4.20
N ALA A 343 13.61 15.45 5.44
CA ALA A 343 14.93 14.97 5.88
C ALA A 343 14.94 13.53 6.42
N LEU A 344 13.83 12.78 6.34
CA LEU A 344 13.67 11.54 7.09
C LEU A 344 13.24 10.35 6.23
N ASP A 345 13.72 10.31 4.99
CA ASP A 345 13.62 9.10 4.16
C ASP A 345 14.31 7.94 4.85
N SER A 346 13.61 6.84 4.99
CA SER A 346 14.05 5.70 5.76
C SER A 346 14.77 4.66 4.88
N PRO A 347 15.98 4.22 5.24
CA PRO A 347 16.62 3.08 4.61
C PRO A 347 16.13 1.74 5.16
N LEU A 348 15.24 1.72 6.15
CA LEU A 348 14.87 0.52 6.88
C LEU A 348 14.23 -0.54 5.99
N ASN A 349 14.60 -1.78 6.26
CA ASN A 349 13.96 -2.98 5.76
C ASN A 349 13.56 -3.82 6.97
N GLU A 350 12.34 -3.61 7.45
CA GLU A 350 11.78 -4.32 8.59
C GLU A 350 10.96 -5.50 8.08
N VAL A 351 11.28 -6.69 8.57
CA VAL A 351 10.68 -7.93 8.04
C VAL A 351 9.93 -8.66 9.12
N PHE A 352 8.65 -8.92 8.88
CA PHE A 352 7.85 -9.77 9.74
C PHE A 352 7.99 -11.24 9.30
N GLU A 353 8.53 -12.08 10.18
CA GLU A 353 8.64 -13.52 9.97
C GLU A 353 7.43 -14.22 10.61
N PHE A 354 6.58 -14.83 9.77
CA PHE A 354 5.40 -15.55 10.25
C PHE A 354 5.80 -16.79 11.05
N ALA A 355 5.11 -17.06 12.15
CA ALA A 355 5.35 -18.26 12.94
C ALA A 355 5.08 -19.52 12.10
N GLY A 356 6.04 -20.46 12.09
CA GLY A 356 5.94 -21.70 11.31
C GLY A 356 6.43 -21.59 9.85
N ALA A 357 6.72 -20.41 9.34
CA ALA A 357 7.33 -20.22 8.02
C ALA A 357 8.82 -20.53 8.07
N GLY A 358 9.21 -21.74 7.97
CA GLY A 358 10.63 -22.19 8.06
C GLY A 358 10.77 -23.63 8.47
N ARG A 359 9.68 -24.31 8.72
CA ARG A 359 9.64 -25.76 8.92
C ARG A 359 9.11 -26.45 7.67
N THR A 360 9.81 -26.32 6.56
CA THR A 360 9.74 -27.34 5.51
C THR A 360 10.72 -28.43 5.95
N ASN A 361 10.19 -29.56 6.37
CA ASN A 361 10.93 -30.81 6.56
C ASN A 361 11.61 -31.21 5.24
#